data_26402ab7c016ade5c7a5802994e4de13
#
_entry.id   26402ab7c016ade5c7a5802994e4de13
#
_cell.length_a   1.000
_cell.length_b   1.000
_cell.length_c   1.000
_cell.angle_alpha   90.00
_cell.angle_beta   90.00
_cell.angle_gamma   90.00
#
_symmetry.space_group_name_H-M   'P 1'
#
loop_
_entity.id
_entity.type
_entity.pdbx_description
1 polymer ?
#
loop_
_entity_poly.entity_id
_entity_poly.type
_entity_poly.pdbx_seq_one_letter_code
_entity_poly.pdbx_strand_id
1 'polypeptide(L)'
;RVSIKQCKRGGTVEIPIEENMLNMLTQQKGDWGFQDYVVPHHRASDNSYRPMSVSVMTSLLDEVKAEAGLPDELQAGHLRKTAINEFLEAGVDTAQIMSVSGHKNIVSLNPYVKHRYSTANSAMQKRKTIK
;
A
#
# COMPACT_ATOMS: atom_id res chain seq x y z
N ARG A 1 -10.08 -10.53 5.05
CA ARG A 1 -9.88 -9.74 3.82
C ARG A 1 -10.38 -8.32 4.00
N VAL A 2 -9.83 -7.40 3.26
CA VAL A 2 -10.26 -6.01 3.18
C VAL A 2 -10.78 -5.70 1.77
N SER A 3 -11.90 -5.00 1.67
CA SER A 3 -12.47 -4.55 0.40
C SER A 3 -12.32 -3.03 0.30
N ILE A 4 -11.61 -2.55 -0.70
CA ILE A 4 -11.31 -1.14 -0.90
C ILE A 4 -11.98 -0.64 -2.16
N LYS A 5 -12.91 0.32 -2.03
CA LYS A 5 -13.52 1.01 -3.16
C LYS A 5 -12.61 2.15 -3.62
N GLN A 6 -12.17 2.10 -4.86
CA GLN A 6 -11.32 3.14 -5.44
C GLN A 6 -12.12 4.41 -5.78
N CYS A 7 -11.76 5.55 -5.18
CA CYS A 7 -12.47 6.82 -5.37
C CYS A 7 -12.49 7.32 -6.82
N LYS A 8 -11.37 7.18 -7.57
CA LYS A 8 -11.24 7.77 -8.92
C LYS A 8 -11.84 6.94 -10.05
N ARG A 9 -11.97 5.61 -9.89
CA ARG A 9 -12.36 4.70 -11.00
C ARG A 9 -13.46 3.71 -10.64
N GLY A 10 -14.04 3.81 -9.43
CA GLY A 10 -15.18 3.01 -8.99
C GLY A 10 -14.96 1.50 -8.92
N GLY A 11 -13.73 1.03 -9.07
CA GLY A 11 -13.39 -0.39 -8.92
C GLY A 11 -13.27 -0.77 -7.45
N THR A 12 -13.59 -2.03 -7.14
CA THR A 12 -13.33 -2.61 -5.83
C THR A 12 -12.13 -3.53 -5.93
N VAL A 13 -11.22 -3.43 -4.96
CA VAL A 13 -10.07 -4.32 -4.80
C VAL A 13 -10.24 -5.07 -3.49
N GLU A 14 -10.12 -6.39 -3.53
CA GLU A 14 -10.15 -7.22 -2.34
C GLU A 14 -8.75 -7.76 -2.07
N ILE A 15 -8.21 -7.44 -0.88
CA ILE A 15 -6.86 -7.80 -0.49
C ILE A 15 -6.94 -8.68 0.77
N PRO A 16 -6.22 -9.81 0.83
CA PRO A 16 -6.05 -10.54 2.09
C PRO A 16 -5.36 -9.63 3.11
N ILE A 17 -5.75 -9.76 4.36
CA ILE A 17 -5.07 -9.08 5.47
C ILE A 17 -4.05 -10.08 6.01
N GLU A 18 -2.80 -9.66 6.06
CA GLU A 18 -1.74 -10.42 6.72
C GLU A 18 -1.95 -10.48 8.23
N GLU A 19 -1.48 -11.54 8.85
CA GLU A 19 -1.69 -11.81 10.26
C GLU A 19 -1.17 -10.68 11.17
N ASN A 20 0.00 -10.14 10.86
CA ASN A 20 0.57 -9.01 11.62
C ASN A 20 -0.32 -7.77 11.58
N MET A 21 -0.85 -7.44 10.39
CA MET A 21 -1.78 -6.32 10.23
C MET A 21 -3.11 -6.60 10.94
N LEU A 22 -3.62 -7.83 10.87
CA LEU A 22 -4.84 -8.22 11.58
C LEU A 22 -4.68 -8.08 13.09
N ASN A 23 -3.56 -8.53 13.65
CA ASN A 23 -3.24 -8.40 15.06
C ASN A 23 -3.15 -6.93 15.49
N MET A 24 -2.45 -6.10 14.72
CA MET A 24 -2.36 -4.67 14.98
C MET A 24 -3.74 -3.99 14.98
N LEU A 25 -4.59 -4.27 13.99
CA LEU A 25 -5.94 -3.71 13.90
C LEU A 25 -6.85 -4.20 15.04
N THR A 26 -6.66 -5.46 15.48
CA THR A 26 -7.43 -6.02 16.59
C THR A 26 -7.03 -5.39 17.92
N GLN A 27 -5.74 -5.20 18.15
CA GLN A 27 -5.23 -4.48 19.32
C GLN A 27 -5.74 -3.04 19.34
N GLN A 28 -5.61 -2.31 18.24
CA GLN A 28 -6.10 -0.94 18.10
C GLN A 28 -7.60 -0.82 18.40
N LYS A 29 -8.40 -1.79 17.95
CA LYS A 29 -9.83 -1.85 18.26
C LYS A 29 -10.07 -2.08 19.76
N GLY A 30 -9.26 -2.88 20.44
CA GLY A 30 -9.30 -3.08 21.89
C GLY A 30 -8.99 -1.79 22.65
N ASP A 31 -7.96 -1.06 22.24
CA ASP A 31 -7.50 0.16 22.91
C ASP A 31 -8.48 1.34 22.72
N TRP A 32 -9.08 1.48 21.55
CA TRP A 32 -9.95 2.62 21.19
C TRP A 32 -11.45 2.31 21.23
N GLY A 33 -11.82 1.07 21.56
CA GLY A 33 -13.20 0.61 21.54
C GLY A 33 -13.74 0.43 20.11
N PHE A 34 -15.08 0.27 20.01
CA PHE A 34 -15.74 0.13 18.71
C PHE A 34 -15.78 1.48 18.00
N GLN A 35 -15.13 1.56 16.84
CA GLN A 35 -15.08 2.73 15.98
C GLN A 35 -15.47 2.33 14.55
N ASP A 36 -16.17 3.23 13.87
CA ASP A 36 -16.58 3.04 12.47
C ASP A 36 -15.39 3.20 11.49
N TYR A 37 -14.26 3.72 11.96
CA TYR A 37 -13.10 4.05 11.14
C TYR A 37 -11.88 3.22 11.54
N VAL A 38 -11.14 2.75 10.55
CA VAL A 38 -9.88 2.01 10.76
C VAL A 38 -8.79 2.91 11.34
N VAL A 39 -8.77 4.17 10.90
CA VAL A 39 -7.84 5.19 11.42
C VAL A 39 -8.68 6.40 11.84
N PRO A 40 -9.20 6.39 13.08
CA PRO A 40 -10.00 7.50 13.61
C PRO A 40 -9.09 8.66 14.02
N HIS A 41 -9.62 9.87 13.90
CA HIS A 41 -9.07 11.09 14.47
C HIS A 41 -10.01 11.60 15.55
N HIS A 42 -9.52 11.69 16.77
CA HIS A 42 -10.28 12.21 17.90
C HIS A 42 -10.38 13.75 17.81
N ARG A 43 -11.60 14.26 17.84
CA ARG A 43 -11.86 15.70 17.89
C ARG A 43 -12.21 16.12 19.32
N ALA A 44 -11.30 16.85 19.95
CA ALA A 44 -11.47 17.26 21.36
C ALA A 44 -12.67 18.21 21.57
N SER A 45 -13.08 18.98 20.55
CA SER A 45 -14.14 19.99 20.69
C SER A 45 -15.54 19.41 20.93
N ASP A 46 -15.82 18.20 20.44
CA ASP A 46 -17.12 17.53 20.55
C ASP A 46 -17.01 16.08 21.04
N ASN A 47 -15.80 15.69 21.45
CA ASN A 47 -15.47 14.33 21.90
C ASN A 47 -15.88 13.23 20.89
N SER A 48 -15.83 13.55 19.60
CA SER A 48 -16.22 12.64 18.52
C SER A 48 -15.02 12.05 17.80
N TYR A 49 -15.21 10.88 17.20
CA TYR A 49 -14.27 10.27 16.29
C TYR A 49 -14.72 10.50 14.84
N ARG A 50 -13.80 10.89 14.00
CA ARG A 50 -14.01 11.12 12.56
C ARG A 50 -12.94 10.41 11.73
N PRO A 51 -13.17 10.18 10.43
CA PRO A 51 -12.11 9.67 9.57
C PRO A 51 -10.95 10.66 9.57
N MET A 52 -9.73 10.15 9.62
CA MET A 52 -8.53 10.99 9.52
C MET A 52 -8.52 11.75 8.19
N SER A 53 -8.30 13.05 8.26
CA SER A 53 -8.20 13.89 7.06
C SER A 53 -6.83 13.68 6.38
N VAL A 54 -6.77 13.97 5.08
CA VAL A 54 -5.51 13.88 4.31
C VAL A 54 -4.44 14.80 4.90
N SER A 55 -4.80 15.99 5.38
CA SER A 55 -3.84 16.92 5.99
C SER A 55 -3.22 16.36 7.28
N VAL A 56 -4.03 15.77 8.16
CA VAL A 56 -3.54 15.13 9.38
C VAL A 56 -2.63 13.95 9.05
N MET A 57 -3.02 13.13 8.07
CA MET A 57 -2.20 12.00 7.63
C MET A 57 -0.85 12.47 7.06
N THR A 58 -0.84 13.58 6.31
CA THR A 58 0.40 14.16 5.77
C THR A 58 1.29 14.66 6.90
N SER A 59 0.74 15.37 7.88
CA SER A 59 1.52 15.84 9.03
C SER A 59 2.13 14.69 9.83
N LEU A 60 1.37 13.63 10.08
CA LEU A 60 1.89 12.43 10.74
C LEU A 60 3.01 11.75 9.93
N LEU A 61 2.87 11.69 8.60
CA LEU A 61 3.93 11.17 7.75
C LEU A 61 5.20 12.02 7.83
N ASP A 62 5.05 13.35 7.90
CA ASP A 62 6.18 14.27 8.04
C ASP A 62 6.88 14.09 9.39
N GLU A 63 6.15 13.89 10.48
CA GLU A 63 6.70 13.55 11.79
C GLU A 63 7.49 12.24 11.75
N VAL A 64 6.91 11.18 11.19
CA VAL A 64 7.55 9.87 11.04
C VAL A 64 8.82 9.98 10.17
N LYS A 65 8.79 10.75 9.09
CA LYS A 65 9.96 10.96 8.24
C LYS A 65 11.09 11.66 9.03
N ALA A 66 10.76 12.70 9.77
CA ALA A 66 11.73 13.43 10.57
C ALA A 66 12.37 12.53 11.65
N GLU A 67 11.56 11.74 12.36
CA GLU A 67 12.03 10.81 13.38
C GLU A 67 12.90 9.69 12.80
N ALA A 68 12.53 9.16 11.64
CA ALA A 68 13.24 8.07 10.97
C ALA A 68 14.42 8.55 10.10
N GLY A 69 14.69 9.87 10.00
CA GLY A 69 15.73 10.42 9.14
C GLY A 69 15.50 10.14 7.64
N LEU A 70 14.23 10.08 7.21
CA LEU A 70 13.87 9.83 5.81
C LEU A 70 13.82 11.14 5.01
N PRO A 71 14.02 11.08 3.67
CA PRO A 71 13.98 12.27 2.83
C PRO A 71 12.62 13.00 2.86
N ASP A 72 12.64 14.32 2.86
CA ASP A 72 11.44 15.16 2.88
C ASP A 72 10.54 14.97 1.66
N GLU A 73 11.13 14.61 0.51
CA GLU A 73 10.41 14.36 -0.75
C GLU A 73 9.54 13.08 -0.71
N LEU A 74 9.70 12.24 0.32
CA LEU A 74 8.94 11.00 0.44
C LEU A 74 7.47 11.32 0.72
N GLN A 75 6.59 10.76 -0.11
CA GLN A 75 5.15 10.92 -0.02
C GLN A 75 4.47 9.56 0.17
N ALA A 76 3.26 9.53 0.74
CA ALA A 76 2.48 8.32 0.92
C ALA A 76 2.28 7.52 -0.39
N GLY A 77 2.19 8.20 -1.53
CA GLY A 77 2.12 7.56 -2.85
C GLY A 77 3.37 6.76 -3.22
N HIS A 78 4.53 7.08 -2.65
CA HIS A 78 5.76 6.33 -2.89
C HIS A 78 5.73 4.95 -2.26
N LEU A 79 5.02 4.74 -1.14
CA LEU A 79 4.83 3.42 -0.53
C LEU A 79 4.18 2.44 -1.50
N ARG A 80 3.16 2.89 -2.23
CA ARG A 80 2.53 2.07 -3.28
C ARG A 80 3.51 1.74 -4.41
N LYS A 81 4.33 2.72 -4.81
CA LYS A 81 5.34 2.53 -5.85
C LYS A 81 6.40 1.50 -5.40
N THR A 82 6.83 1.58 -4.17
CA THR A 82 7.78 0.63 -3.57
C THR A 82 7.20 -0.78 -3.57
N ALA A 83 5.99 -0.97 -3.05
CA ALA A 83 5.33 -2.27 -3.02
C ALA A 83 5.18 -2.90 -4.42
N ILE A 84 4.81 -2.11 -5.44
CA ILE A 84 4.73 -2.61 -6.82
C ILE A 84 6.11 -3.02 -7.34
N ASN A 85 7.16 -2.27 -7.04
CA ASN A 85 8.52 -2.61 -7.44
C ASN A 85 9.00 -3.90 -6.74
N GLU A 86 8.71 -4.08 -5.47
CA GLU A 86 9.03 -5.29 -4.70
C GLU A 86 8.33 -6.52 -5.29
N PHE A 87 7.06 -6.42 -5.66
CA PHE A 87 6.36 -7.50 -6.35
C PHE A 87 7.01 -7.85 -7.70
N LEU A 88 7.39 -6.84 -8.48
CA LEU A 88 8.07 -7.05 -9.75
C LEU A 88 9.45 -7.70 -9.57
N GLU A 89 10.20 -7.29 -8.55
CA GLU A 89 11.51 -7.86 -8.21
C GLU A 89 11.39 -9.30 -7.69
N ALA A 90 10.34 -9.61 -6.94
CA ALA A 90 9.99 -10.96 -6.52
C ALA A 90 9.49 -11.84 -7.68
N GLY A 91 9.28 -11.27 -8.87
CA GLY A 91 8.84 -12.00 -10.06
C GLY A 91 7.36 -12.39 -10.00
N VAL A 92 6.55 -11.65 -9.24
CA VAL A 92 5.10 -11.80 -9.21
C VAL A 92 4.51 -11.43 -10.57
N ASP A 93 3.55 -12.21 -11.03
CA ASP A 93 2.88 -11.97 -12.31
C ASP A 93 2.15 -10.63 -12.33
N THR A 94 2.18 -9.95 -13.48
CA THR A 94 1.57 -8.62 -13.64
C THR A 94 0.06 -8.61 -13.38
N ALA A 95 -0.65 -9.69 -13.70
CA ALA A 95 -2.08 -9.79 -13.42
C ALA A 95 -2.36 -9.87 -11.91
N GLN A 96 -1.49 -10.56 -11.17
CA GLN A 96 -1.55 -10.62 -9.70
C GLN A 96 -1.25 -9.24 -9.09
N ILE A 97 -0.23 -8.54 -9.60
CA ILE A 97 0.09 -7.16 -9.17
C ILE A 97 -1.10 -6.22 -9.44
N MET A 98 -1.75 -6.35 -10.59
CA MET A 98 -2.93 -5.56 -10.93
C MET A 98 -4.10 -5.84 -9.98
N SER A 99 -4.30 -7.08 -9.56
CA SER A 99 -5.37 -7.44 -8.63
C SER A 99 -5.19 -6.81 -7.25
N VAL A 100 -3.95 -6.75 -6.76
CA VAL A 100 -3.62 -6.12 -5.46
C VAL A 100 -3.61 -4.59 -5.56
N SER A 101 -3.01 -4.05 -6.61
CA SER A 101 -2.85 -2.61 -6.78
C SER A 101 -4.08 -1.90 -7.35
N GLY A 102 -5.04 -2.66 -7.93
CA GLY A 102 -6.24 -2.12 -8.56
C GLY A 102 -5.99 -1.38 -9.87
N HIS A 103 -4.88 -1.63 -10.55
CA HIS A 103 -4.66 -1.13 -11.90
C HIS A 103 -5.53 -1.90 -12.89
N LYS A 104 -6.35 -1.18 -13.68
CA LYS A 104 -7.24 -1.78 -14.69
C LYS A 104 -6.54 -2.08 -16.01
N ASN A 105 -5.37 -1.50 -16.25
CA ASN A 105 -4.63 -1.65 -17.49
C ASN A 105 -3.15 -1.89 -17.17
N ILE A 106 -2.57 -2.88 -17.83
CA ILE A 106 -1.15 -3.22 -17.70
C ILE A 106 -0.23 -2.04 -18.08
N VAL A 107 -0.65 -1.19 -19.03
CA VAL A 107 0.09 0.02 -19.41
C VAL A 107 0.28 0.96 -18.22
N SER A 108 -0.63 0.93 -17.25
CA SER A 108 -0.50 1.72 -16.01
C SER A 108 0.64 1.26 -15.11
N LEU A 109 1.18 0.06 -15.34
CA LEU A 109 2.35 -0.47 -14.63
C LEU A 109 3.68 -0.11 -15.33
N ASN A 110 3.64 0.35 -16.58
CA ASN A 110 4.86 0.69 -17.34
C ASN A 110 5.82 1.63 -16.60
N PRO A 111 5.36 2.66 -15.83
CA PRO A 111 6.27 3.51 -15.07
C PRO A 111 7.07 2.75 -13.99
N TYR A 112 6.60 1.58 -13.56
CA TYR A 112 7.24 0.73 -12.56
C TYR A 112 8.11 -0.37 -13.19
N VAL A 113 7.81 -0.75 -14.44
CA VAL A 113 8.60 -1.75 -15.19
C VAL A 113 9.88 -1.08 -15.68
N LYS A 114 10.93 -1.21 -14.89
CA LYS A 114 12.27 -0.76 -15.33
C LYS A 114 12.91 -1.88 -16.13
N HIS A 115 13.26 -1.62 -17.39
CA HIS A 115 14.11 -2.49 -18.19
C HIS A 115 15.52 -2.49 -17.62
N ARG A 116 15.77 -3.32 -16.61
CA ARG A 116 17.08 -3.47 -16.00
C ARG A 116 17.74 -4.75 -16.54
N TYR A 117 19.05 -4.72 -16.67
CA TYR A 117 19.85 -5.91 -16.99
C TYR A 117 19.59 -7.08 -16.02
N SER A 118 19.40 -6.77 -14.73
CA SER A 118 19.05 -7.77 -13.70
C SER A 118 17.73 -8.48 -13.99
N THR A 119 16.72 -7.77 -14.48
CA THR A 119 15.41 -8.35 -14.84
C THR A 119 15.54 -9.26 -16.07
N ALA A 120 16.31 -8.84 -17.08
CA ALA A 120 16.59 -9.66 -18.26
C ALA A 120 17.38 -10.92 -17.90
N ASN A 121 18.39 -10.79 -17.04
CA ASN A 121 19.18 -11.91 -16.57
C ASN A 121 18.35 -12.92 -15.76
N SER A 122 17.48 -12.45 -14.87
CA SER A 122 16.55 -13.28 -14.11
C SER A 122 15.61 -14.07 -15.03
N ALA A 123 15.07 -13.44 -16.07
CA ALA A 123 14.23 -14.11 -17.07
C ALA A 123 14.99 -15.21 -17.82
N MET A 124 16.23 -14.95 -18.19
CA MET A 124 17.11 -15.94 -18.85
C MET A 124 17.44 -17.13 -17.95
N GLN A 125 17.65 -16.89 -16.66
CA GLN A 125 17.90 -17.96 -15.69
C GLN A 125 16.64 -18.83 -15.48
N LYS A 126 15.47 -18.21 -15.31
CA LYS A 126 14.18 -18.93 -15.19
C LYS A 126 13.92 -19.82 -16.41
N ARG A 127 14.26 -19.37 -17.63
CA ARG A 127 14.13 -20.16 -18.84
C ARG A 127 15.00 -21.44 -18.82
N LYS A 128 16.19 -21.38 -18.22
CA LYS A 128 17.09 -22.55 -18.13
C LYS A 128 16.58 -23.64 -17.18
N THR A 129 15.74 -23.28 -16.20
CA THR A 129 15.18 -24.22 -15.22
C THR A 129 13.95 -24.98 -15.72
N ILE A 130 13.41 -24.63 -16.88
CA ILE A 130 12.23 -25.28 -17.50
C ILE A 130 12.61 -26.49 -18.39
N LYS A 131 13.87 -26.93 -18.39
CA LYS A 131 14.29 -28.13 -19.13
C LYS A 131 14.23 -29.36 -18.25
#